data_5bd5ab10a707580bf7cff417dee0e763
#
_entry.id   5bd5ab10a707580bf7cff417dee0e763
#
_cell.length_a   1.000
_cell.length_b   1.000
_cell.length_c   1.000
_cell.angle_alpha   90.00
_cell.angle_beta   90.00
_cell.angle_gamma   90.00
#
_symmetry.space_group_name_H-M   'P 1'
#
loop_
_entity.id
_entity.type
_entity.pdbx_description
1 polymer ?
#
loop_
_entity_poly.entity_id
_entity_poly.type
_entity_poly.pdbx_seq_one_letter_code
_entity_poly.pdbx_strand_id
1 'polypeptide(L)'
;MAFAAEPEFNDYRVSGVFSGTHHELVPQESSSPGMDSAQAKALKGKVNFAGHFILHQLGCGGGAICAEVLDARTGEVVGGLPNAYDGSTFAMLYQPDSRLIFITGITLDGEEDVQGNSLESINRNRYYEFVNNEFRLLTMTDAQSPPLE
;
A
#
# COMPACT_ATOMS: atom_id res chain seq x y z
N MET A 1 -4.62 31.98 -7.37
CA MET A 1 -3.68 30.90 -7.01
C MET A 1 -4.34 29.57 -7.32
N ALA A 2 -3.73 28.76 -8.14
CA ALA A 2 -4.26 27.44 -8.45
C ALA A 2 -3.72 26.44 -7.44
N PHE A 3 -4.63 25.65 -6.86
CA PHE A 3 -4.23 24.51 -6.01
C PHE A 3 -4.04 23.30 -6.90
N ALA A 4 -2.98 22.54 -6.66
CA ALA A 4 -2.84 21.26 -7.32
C ALA A 4 -4.00 20.37 -6.90
N ALA A 5 -4.66 19.77 -7.86
CA ALA A 5 -5.71 18.81 -7.57
C ALA A 5 -5.10 17.59 -6.88
N GLU A 6 -5.85 17.01 -5.93
CA GLU A 6 -5.44 15.74 -5.34
C GLU A 6 -5.43 14.66 -6.41
N PRO A 7 -4.49 13.70 -6.34
CA PRO A 7 -4.52 12.55 -7.24
C PRO A 7 -5.85 11.79 -7.11
N GLU A 8 -6.36 11.34 -8.23
CA GLU A 8 -7.61 10.57 -8.29
C GLU A 8 -7.36 9.19 -8.87
N PHE A 9 -8.13 8.20 -8.43
CA PHE A 9 -8.01 6.84 -8.93
C PHE A 9 -8.11 6.77 -10.45
N ASN A 10 -9.00 7.58 -11.04
CA ASN A 10 -9.19 7.60 -12.49
C ASN A 10 -7.95 8.03 -13.28
N ASP A 11 -7.07 8.81 -12.67
CA ASP A 11 -5.85 9.27 -13.33
C ASP A 11 -4.77 8.18 -13.40
N TYR A 12 -4.97 7.09 -12.67
CA TYR A 12 -4.00 6.01 -12.54
C TYR A 12 -4.60 4.65 -12.90
N ARG A 13 -5.61 4.63 -13.75
CA ARG A 13 -6.27 3.39 -14.16
C ARG A 13 -5.35 2.52 -14.99
N VAL A 14 -5.44 1.22 -14.75
CA VAL A 14 -4.82 0.21 -15.61
C VAL A 14 -5.85 -0.26 -16.65
N SER A 15 -5.38 -0.96 -17.70
CA SER A 15 -6.23 -1.35 -18.82
C SER A 15 -7.23 -2.46 -18.52
N GLY A 16 -7.12 -3.11 -17.35
CA GLY A 16 -8.06 -4.16 -16.96
C GLY A 16 -7.59 -4.87 -15.71
N VAL A 17 -8.47 -5.71 -15.15
CA VAL A 17 -8.20 -6.49 -13.96
C VAL A 17 -7.99 -7.94 -14.37
N PHE A 18 -6.88 -8.54 -13.93
CA PHE A 18 -6.56 -9.93 -14.22
C PHE A 18 -7.65 -10.85 -13.68
N SER A 19 -8.21 -11.69 -14.54
CA SER A 19 -9.28 -12.62 -14.22
C SER A 19 -8.91 -14.08 -14.42
N GLY A 20 -7.65 -14.36 -14.76
CA GLY A 20 -7.16 -15.72 -14.94
C GLY A 20 -6.95 -16.46 -13.63
N THR A 21 -6.52 -17.70 -13.74
CA THR A 21 -6.17 -18.50 -12.56
C THR A 21 -4.97 -17.90 -11.85
N HIS A 22 -5.11 -17.69 -10.54
CA HIS A 22 -4.01 -17.15 -9.74
C HIS A 22 -2.90 -18.19 -9.61
N HIS A 23 -1.67 -17.72 -9.73
CA HIS A 23 -0.51 -18.57 -9.55
C HIS A 23 -0.38 -18.98 -8.09
N GLU A 24 0.16 -20.17 -7.84
CA GLU A 24 0.48 -20.60 -6.49
C GLU A 24 1.60 -19.73 -5.92
N LEU A 25 1.64 -19.62 -4.58
CA LEU A 25 2.66 -18.83 -3.91
C LEU A 25 4.06 -19.34 -4.27
N VAL A 26 4.93 -18.41 -4.64
CA VAL A 26 6.38 -18.63 -4.70
C VAL A 26 6.95 -18.10 -3.38
N PRO A 27 7.33 -18.98 -2.43
CA PRO A 27 7.79 -18.53 -1.12
C PRO A 27 9.07 -17.72 -1.21
N GLN A 28 9.19 -16.73 -0.35
CA GLN A 28 10.43 -15.96 -0.22
C GLN A 28 11.45 -16.78 0.57
N GLU A 29 12.74 -16.62 0.24
CA GLU A 29 13.82 -17.35 0.87
C GLU A 29 13.86 -17.21 2.40
N SER A 30 13.54 -16.04 2.91
CA SER A 30 13.62 -15.73 4.34
C SER A 30 12.28 -15.87 5.07
N SER A 31 11.25 -16.40 4.41
CA SER A 31 9.92 -16.47 5.02
C SER A 31 9.79 -17.65 5.97
N SER A 32 8.85 -17.54 6.90
CA SER A 32 8.49 -18.62 7.81
C SER A 32 7.28 -19.41 7.27
N PRO A 33 7.05 -20.67 7.76
CA PRO A 33 5.86 -21.41 7.35
C PRO A 33 4.54 -20.68 7.65
N GLY A 34 4.47 -19.97 8.75
CA GLY A 34 3.28 -19.17 9.09
C GLY A 34 3.04 -18.03 8.11
N MET A 35 4.11 -17.35 7.70
CA MET A 35 4.04 -16.29 6.70
C MET A 35 3.64 -16.86 5.34
N ASP A 36 4.24 -17.96 4.92
CA ASP A 36 3.89 -18.64 3.66
C ASP A 36 2.40 -19.00 3.63
N SER A 37 1.88 -19.53 4.73
CA SER A 37 0.49 -19.92 4.85
C SER A 37 -0.45 -18.73 4.70
N ALA A 38 -0.12 -17.61 5.33
CA ALA A 38 -0.91 -16.38 5.24
C ALA A 38 -0.89 -15.81 3.82
N GLN A 39 0.27 -15.81 3.18
CA GLN A 39 0.43 -15.31 1.81
C GLN A 39 -0.30 -16.21 0.81
N ALA A 40 -0.21 -17.52 0.95
CA ALA A 40 -0.92 -18.47 0.10
C ALA A 40 -2.44 -18.28 0.20
N LYS A 41 -2.94 -18.03 1.40
CA LYS A 41 -4.35 -17.73 1.62
C LYS A 41 -4.77 -16.42 0.96
N ALA A 42 -3.94 -15.38 1.09
CA ALA A 42 -4.20 -14.09 0.48
C ALA A 42 -4.26 -14.18 -1.06
N LEU A 43 -3.40 -14.99 -1.67
CA LEU A 43 -3.40 -15.21 -3.13
C LEU A 43 -4.67 -15.86 -3.66
N LYS A 44 -5.43 -16.54 -2.80
CA LYS A 44 -6.73 -17.12 -3.18
C LYS A 44 -7.85 -16.09 -3.22
N GLY A 45 -7.61 -14.89 -2.68
CA GLY A 45 -8.56 -13.81 -2.73
C GLY A 45 -8.61 -13.13 -4.09
N LYS A 46 -9.49 -12.15 -4.22
CA LYS A 46 -9.63 -11.40 -5.46
C LYS A 46 -8.49 -10.40 -5.64
N VAL A 47 -8.11 -10.17 -6.89
CA VAL A 47 -7.28 -9.02 -7.23
C VAL A 47 -7.96 -7.77 -6.69
N ASN A 48 -7.25 -6.98 -5.92
CA ASN A 48 -7.80 -5.80 -5.28
C ASN A 48 -7.01 -4.54 -5.53
N PHE A 49 -5.91 -4.62 -6.30
CA PHE A 49 -5.01 -3.48 -6.48
C PHE A 49 -4.30 -3.53 -7.83
N ALA A 50 -4.23 -2.39 -8.49
CA ALA A 50 -3.37 -2.10 -9.66
C ALA A 50 -3.44 -3.13 -10.81
N GLY A 51 -4.56 -3.81 -10.98
CA GLY A 51 -4.83 -4.67 -12.14
C GLY A 51 -4.57 -6.15 -11.95
N HIS A 52 -3.51 -6.56 -11.28
CA HIS A 52 -3.22 -7.99 -11.07
C HIS A 52 -2.56 -8.27 -9.72
N PHE A 53 -2.66 -7.33 -8.81
CA PHE A 53 -2.04 -7.44 -7.51
C PHE A 53 -3.08 -7.63 -6.40
N ILE A 54 -2.61 -8.23 -5.32
CA ILE A 54 -3.36 -8.36 -4.08
C ILE A 54 -2.56 -7.64 -3.01
N LEU A 55 -3.16 -6.60 -2.43
CA LEU A 55 -2.59 -5.88 -1.31
C LEU A 55 -3.04 -6.59 -0.05
N HIS A 56 -2.08 -7.11 0.70
CA HIS A 56 -2.30 -7.94 1.87
C HIS A 56 -1.84 -7.20 3.13
N GLN A 57 -2.81 -6.74 3.92
CA GLN A 57 -2.54 -6.06 5.18
C GLN A 57 -2.27 -7.09 6.28
N LEU A 58 -1.28 -6.82 7.11
CA LEU A 58 -0.91 -7.72 8.21
C LEU A 58 -0.40 -6.93 9.40
N GLY A 59 -0.51 -7.52 10.57
CA GLY A 59 0.15 -7.02 11.77
C GLY A 59 1.63 -7.36 11.72
N CYS A 60 2.49 -6.39 12.03
CA CYS A 60 3.94 -6.60 12.01
C CYS A 60 4.59 -6.38 13.39
N GLY A 61 3.82 -6.56 14.46
CA GLY A 61 4.30 -6.55 15.85
C GLY A 61 4.00 -5.23 16.57
N GLY A 62 3.75 -5.31 17.87
CA GLY A 62 3.60 -4.14 18.72
C GLY A 62 2.45 -3.19 18.36
N GLY A 63 1.41 -3.66 17.71
CA GLY A 63 0.32 -2.80 17.25
C GLY A 63 0.59 -2.13 15.92
N ALA A 64 1.71 -2.46 15.27
CA ALA A 64 2.05 -1.94 13.95
C ALA A 64 1.29 -2.65 12.85
N ILE A 65 0.96 -1.92 11.80
CA ILE A 65 0.35 -2.44 10.57
C ILE A 65 1.31 -2.27 9.42
N CYS A 66 1.47 -3.34 8.66
CA CYS A 66 2.21 -3.38 7.41
C CYS A 66 1.28 -3.89 6.31
N ALA A 67 1.73 -3.81 5.07
CA ALA A 67 1.05 -4.50 3.97
C ALA A 67 2.08 -4.88 2.93
N GLU A 68 1.81 -5.99 2.25
CA GLU A 68 2.65 -6.47 1.17
C GLU A 68 1.83 -6.61 -0.10
N VAL A 69 2.51 -6.62 -1.23
CA VAL A 69 1.88 -6.73 -2.54
C VAL A 69 2.25 -8.09 -3.14
N LEU A 70 1.21 -8.86 -3.45
CA LEU A 70 1.35 -10.16 -4.11
C LEU A 70 0.90 -10.02 -5.56
N ASP A 71 1.64 -10.63 -6.47
CA ASP A 71 1.25 -10.66 -7.88
C ASP A 71 0.44 -11.94 -8.14
N ALA A 72 -0.84 -11.79 -8.45
CA ALA A 72 -1.73 -12.94 -8.69
C ALA A 72 -1.32 -13.73 -9.94
N ARG A 73 -0.60 -13.11 -10.88
CA ARG A 73 -0.16 -13.79 -12.10
C ARG A 73 1.09 -14.64 -11.89
N THR A 74 1.94 -14.30 -10.95
CA THR A 74 3.23 -14.97 -10.74
C THR A 74 3.34 -15.68 -9.40
N GLY A 75 2.50 -15.33 -8.44
CA GLY A 75 2.56 -15.89 -7.09
C GLY A 75 3.66 -15.30 -6.23
N GLU A 76 4.33 -14.27 -6.69
CA GLU A 76 5.45 -13.65 -5.99
C GLU A 76 5.01 -12.52 -5.09
N VAL A 77 5.71 -12.35 -3.96
CA VAL A 77 5.64 -11.13 -3.18
C VAL A 77 6.56 -10.12 -3.86
N VAL A 78 5.98 -9.07 -4.42
CA VAL A 78 6.72 -8.13 -5.26
C VAL A 78 7.04 -6.81 -4.58
N GLY A 79 6.48 -6.56 -3.41
CA GLY A 79 6.75 -5.32 -2.70
C GLY A 79 6.01 -5.24 -1.40
N GLY A 80 6.16 -4.10 -0.74
CA GLY A 80 5.47 -3.79 0.51
C GLY A 80 5.32 -2.29 0.66
N LEU A 81 4.49 -1.87 1.61
CA LEU A 81 4.34 -0.45 1.90
C LEU A 81 5.68 0.14 2.33
N PRO A 82 5.90 1.43 2.06
CA PRO A 82 7.18 2.09 2.39
C PRO A 82 7.50 2.10 3.87
N ASN A 83 6.50 1.99 4.73
CA ASN A 83 6.67 2.08 6.18
C ASN A 83 5.76 1.08 6.89
N ALA A 84 6.04 0.85 8.17
CA ALA A 84 5.07 0.31 9.12
C ALA A 84 4.35 1.49 9.77
N TYR A 85 3.08 1.31 10.11
CA TYR A 85 2.23 2.39 10.62
C TYR A 85 1.62 1.99 11.96
N ASP A 86 1.35 2.99 12.79
CA ASP A 86 0.60 2.79 14.02
C ASP A 86 -0.82 2.34 13.68
N GLY A 87 -1.22 1.18 14.16
CA GLY A 87 -2.51 0.60 13.81
C GLY A 87 -3.71 1.39 14.29
N SER A 88 -3.55 2.27 15.28
CA SER A 88 -4.66 3.05 15.81
C SER A 88 -5.13 4.16 14.88
N THR A 89 -4.26 4.62 13.96
CA THR A 89 -4.56 5.73 13.05
C THR A 89 -4.53 5.35 11.59
N PHE A 90 -4.16 4.11 11.29
CA PHE A 90 -3.90 3.65 9.92
C PHE A 90 -5.18 3.41 9.13
N ALA A 91 -5.20 3.87 7.89
CA ALA A 91 -6.22 3.50 6.91
C ALA A 91 -5.65 3.59 5.49
N MET A 92 -6.17 2.76 4.61
CA MET A 92 -5.80 2.75 3.19
C MET A 92 -7.05 2.80 2.33
N LEU A 93 -6.95 3.51 1.21
CA LEU A 93 -7.97 3.46 0.14
C LEU A 93 -7.27 3.09 -1.16
N TYR A 94 -7.78 2.07 -1.83
CA TYR A 94 -7.23 1.59 -3.10
C TYR A 94 -8.31 0.87 -3.88
N GLN A 95 -8.05 0.61 -5.18
CA GLN A 95 -9.03 0.00 -6.07
C GLN A 95 -8.37 -1.07 -6.94
N PRO A 96 -9.14 -2.08 -7.38
CA PRO A 96 -8.58 -3.20 -8.17
C PRO A 96 -7.93 -2.78 -9.48
N ASP A 97 -8.39 -1.70 -10.08
CA ASP A 97 -7.97 -1.28 -11.42
C ASP A 97 -7.23 0.06 -11.42
N SER A 98 -6.68 0.47 -10.28
CA SER A 98 -5.90 1.71 -10.21
C SER A 98 -4.56 1.46 -9.50
N ARG A 99 -3.52 2.15 -9.98
CA ARG A 99 -2.20 2.13 -9.35
C ARG A 99 -2.08 3.10 -8.19
N LEU A 100 -3.12 3.92 -7.96
CA LEU A 100 -3.10 4.91 -6.88
C LEU A 100 -3.50 4.27 -5.56
N ILE A 101 -2.81 4.63 -4.50
CA ILE A 101 -3.21 4.29 -3.14
C ILE A 101 -3.08 5.51 -2.25
N PHE A 102 -4.10 5.71 -1.41
CA PHE A 102 -4.09 6.71 -0.35
C PHE A 102 -3.82 6.02 0.97
N ILE A 103 -2.87 6.55 1.74
CA ILE A 103 -2.51 6.01 3.05
C ILE A 103 -2.51 7.14 4.07
N THR A 104 -3.27 6.97 5.15
CA THR A 104 -3.22 7.89 6.28
C THR A 104 -2.72 7.15 7.51
N GLY A 105 -2.06 7.85 8.41
CA GLY A 105 -1.57 7.29 9.65
C GLY A 105 -0.23 7.86 10.08
N ILE A 106 0.31 7.28 11.15
CA ILE A 106 1.59 7.67 11.74
C ILE A 106 2.60 6.56 11.45
N THR A 107 3.73 6.92 10.85
CA THR A 107 4.81 5.95 10.61
C THR A 107 5.54 5.65 11.92
N LEU A 108 6.01 4.41 12.07
CA LEU A 108 6.77 3.99 13.26
C LEU A 108 8.27 4.23 13.11
N ASP A 109 8.75 4.18 11.87
CA ASP A 109 10.14 4.50 11.54
C ASP A 109 10.13 5.80 10.76
N GLY A 110 11.15 6.54 10.73
CA GLY A 110 11.19 7.84 10.09
C GLY A 110 10.55 7.88 8.70
N GLU A 111 10.15 9.05 8.30
CA GLU A 111 9.50 9.27 7.01
C GLU A 111 10.18 10.42 6.27
N GLU A 112 10.14 10.40 4.93
CA GLU A 112 10.68 11.45 4.09
C GLU A 112 9.58 12.05 3.21
N ASP A 113 9.72 13.34 2.91
CA ASP A 113 8.81 14.00 1.98
C ASP A 113 9.22 13.73 0.52
N VAL A 114 8.50 14.36 -0.43
CA VAL A 114 8.74 14.15 -1.86
C VAL A 114 10.17 14.59 -2.27
N GLN A 115 10.75 15.55 -1.54
CA GLN A 115 12.11 16.04 -1.80
C GLN A 115 13.18 15.23 -1.05
N GLY A 116 12.81 14.24 -0.25
CA GLY A 116 13.75 13.43 0.51
C GLY A 116 14.13 14.01 1.86
N ASN A 117 13.44 15.03 2.34
CA ASN A 117 13.69 15.59 3.66
C ASN A 117 13.08 14.71 4.75
N SER A 118 13.84 14.48 5.82
CA SER A 118 13.35 13.71 6.97
C SER A 118 12.26 14.47 7.71
N LEU A 119 11.21 13.76 8.08
CA LEU A 119 10.04 14.34 8.74
C LEU A 119 9.80 13.67 10.09
N GLU A 120 9.11 14.39 10.97
CA GLU A 120 8.65 13.83 12.24
C GLU A 120 7.55 12.81 12.00
N SER A 121 7.44 11.83 12.90
CA SER A 121 6.38 10.81 12.85
C SER A 121 5.09 11.40 13.40
N ILE A 122 4.33 12.04 12.53
CA ILE A 122 3.00 12.56 12.84
C ILE A 122 1.98 11.99 11.86
N ASN A 123 0.70 12.17 12.16
CA ASN A 123 -0.35 11.70 11.28
C ASN A 123 -0.35 12.50 9.97
N ARG A 124 -0.25 11.81 8.85
CA ARG A 124 -0.22 12.42 7.50
C ARG A 124 -1.07 11.65 6.53
N ASN A 125 -1.52 12.36 5.52
CA ASN A 125 -2.18 11.79 4.34
C ASN A 125 -1.15 11.69 3.23
N ARG A 126 -1.08 10.53 2.55
CA ARG A 126 -0.11 10.27 1.50
C ARG A 126 -0.78 9.66 0.31
N TYR A 127 -0.35 10.09 -0.88
CA TYR A 127 -0.75 9.44 -2.13
C TYR A 127 0.49 8.85 -2.78
N TYR A 128 0.42 7.55 -3.08
CA TYR A 128 1.47 6.82 -3.78
C TYR A 128 0.94 6.25 -5.07
N GLU A 129 1.82 6.14 -6.05
CA GLU A 129 1.59 5.35 -7.26
C GLU A 129 2.45 4.09 -7.21
N PHE A 130 1.83 2.93 -7.44
CA PHE A 130 2.56 1.67 -7.52
C PHE A 130 3.02 1.45 -8.96
N VAL A 131 4.32 1.52 -9.17
CA VAL A 131 4.94 1.40 -10.51
C VAL A 131 6.26 0.67 -10.37
N ASN A 132 6.53 -0.27 -11.28
CA ASN A 132 7.73 -1.10 -11.25
C ASN A 132 7.95 -1.81 -9.91
N ASN A 133 6.86 -2.32 -9.32
CA ASN A 133 6.84 -3.02 -8.03
C ASN A 133 7.29 -2.14 -6.84
N GLU A 134 7.18 -0.83 -6.98
CA GLU A 134 7.54 0.12 -5.92
C GLU A 134 6.45 1.17 -5.73
N PHE A 135 6.33 1.66 -4.50
CA PHE A 135 5.43 2.76 -4.18
C PHE A 135 6.19 4.07 -4.32
N ARG A 136 5.76 4.90 -5.26
CA ARG A 136 6.34 6.23 -5.50
C ARG A 136 5.44 7.28 -4.86
N LEU A 137 6.00 8.08 -3.95
CA LEU A 137 5.26 9.15 -3.30
C LEU A 137 4.93 10.26 -4.30
N LEU A 138 3.66 10.59 -4.43
CA LEU A 138 3.18 11.66 -5.31
C LEU A 138 3.02 12.96 -4.55
N THR A 139 2.37 12.91 -3.40
CA THR A 139 2.14 14.08 -2.57
C THR A 139 1.75 13.65 -1.15
N MET A 140 1.96 14.53 -0.19
CA MET A 140 1.53 14.30 1.18
C MET A 140 1.12 15.61 1.82
N THR A 141 0.22 15.49 2.80
CA THR A 141 -0.21 16.61 3.63
C THR A 141 -0.31 16.15 5.07
N ASP A 142 -0.14 17.05 6.00
CA ASP A 142 -0.39 16.72 7.40
C ASP A 142 -1.88 16.44 7.58
N ALA A 143 -2.20 15.36 8.28
CA ALA A 143 -3.58 15.05 8.61
C ALA A 143 -3.99 16.00 9.72
N GLN A 144 -4.93 16.88 9.40
CA GLN A 144 -5.41 17.83 10.39
C GLN A 144 -6.63 17.26 11.09
N SER A 145 -6.74 17.57 12.36
CA SER A 145 -7.99 17.33 13.07
C SER A 145 -9.11 18.08 12.37
N PRO A 146 -10.33 17.50 12.32
CA PRO A 146 -11.46 18.26 11.76
C PRO A 146 -11.57 19.61 12.43
N PRO A 147 -11.91 20.66 11.69
CA PRO A 147 -12.07 21.95 12.32
C PRO A 147 -13.13 21.87 13.40
N LEU A 148 -12.82 22.47 14.53
CA LEU A 148 -13.79 22.59 15.62
C LEU A 148 -14.82 23.62 15.22
N GLU A 149 -16.02 23.16 15.06
CA GLU A 149 -17.13 24.01 14.70
C GLU A 149 -17.93 24.45 15.90
#